data_c3548ec4b7f670a0597245a6966f22d4
#
_entry.id   c3548ec4b7f670a0597245a6966f22d4
#
_cell.length_a   1.000
_cell.length_b   1.000
_cell.length_c   1.000
_cell.angle_alpha   90.00
_cell.angle_beta   90.00
_cell.angle_gamma   90.00
#
_symmetry.space_group_name_H-M   'P 1'
#
loop_
_entity.id
_entity.type
_entity.pdbx_description
1 polymer ?
#
loop_
_entity_poly.entity_id
_entity_poly.type
_entity_poly.pdbx_seq_one_letter_code
_entity_poly.pdbx_strand_id
1 'polypeptide(L)'
;MRRSTRAPRLSRVVLALLVASWLTEAAADMTVIRGEGGAATADTASVYFNGGINDRAVSSLLAALSDIAFKYPAVKNVNLYLNSHGGDLEAGYVAYEFIRHYALHINVINAAATDSSATLIYCATEDRYAAPLSTFLLHPAATSIAVNGYMKPDQARQAFEDVERANLKFSEIYKGCLKLAPEALSTLLSSESNRRRLGYDAAKDIGLINRTPEQLPRGLDRATYFVTDGGGH
;
A
#
# COMPACT_ATOMS: atom_id res chain seq x y z
N MET A 1 29.29 45.73 71.57
CA MET A 1 28.07 45.36 70.89
C MET A 1 28.34 45.32 69.41
N ARG A 2 28.54 44.14 68.78
CA ARG A 2 28.72 43.95 67.35
C ARG A 2 27.47 43.20 66.84
N ARG A 3 26.66 43.87 65.99
CA ARG A 3 25.51 43.22 65.30
C ARG A 3 26.03 42.53 64.02
N SER A 4 25.83 41.22 63.98
CA SER A 4 26.05 40.40 62.83
C SER A 4 24.82 40.47 61.93
N THR A 5 25.01 41.00 60.73
CA THR A 5 23.98 40.96 59.67
C THR A 5 24.20 39.73 58.84
N ARG A 6 23.30 38.73 58.94
CA ARG A 6 23.24 37.57 58.01
C ARG A 6 22.55 37.99 56.72
N ALA A 7 23.22 37.83 55.59
CA ALA A 7 22.64 37.96 54.26
C ALA A 7 21.79 36.72 53.91
N PRO A 8 20.68 36.87 53.20
CA PRO A 8 19.86 35.75 52.80
C PRO A 8 20.51 34.98 51.63
N ARG A 9 20.56 33.65 51.75
CA ARG A 9 20.97 32.73 50.67
C ARG A 9 19.87 32.69 49.62
N LEU A 10 20.14 33.24 48.42
CA LEU A 10 19.29 33.01 47.23
C LEU A 10 19.41 31.55 46.81
N SER A 11 18.35 30.81 46.98
CA SER A 11 18.17 29.47 46.41
C SER A 11 18.05 29.57 44.93
N ARG A 12 19.04 29.09 44.18
CA ARG A 12 18.97 28.96 42.72
C ARG A 12 18.08 27.78 42.39
N VAL A 13 16.83 28.05 42.07
CA VAL A 13 15.94 27.08 41.42
C VAL A 13 16.38 26.95 39.96
N VAL A 14 17.08 25.88 39.66
CA VAL A 14 17.37 25.50 38.25
C VAL A 14 16.09 24.90 37.69
N LEU A 15 15.39 25.70 36.89
CA LEU A 15 14.23 25.23 36.12
C LEU A 15 14.77 24.44 34.91
N ALA A 16 14.81 23.11 35.03
CA ALA A 16 15.10 22.21 33.93
C ALA A 16 13.89 22.19 33.00
N LEU A 17 13.96 22.95 31.90
CA LEU A 17 13.04 22.82 30.77
C LEU A 17 13.29 21.49 30.06
N LEU A 18 12.50 20.46 30.39
CA LEU A 18 12.37 19.24 29.59
C LEU A 18 11.63 19.64 28.31
N VAL A 19 12.38 19.92 27.24
CA VAL A 19 11.85 19.94 25.89
C VAL A 19 11.58 18.47 25.51
N ALA A 20 10.38 18.00 25.79
CA ALA A 20 9.89 16.78 25.19
C ALA A 20 9.70 17.04 23.69
N SER A 21 10.69 16.68 22.90
CA SER A 21 10.54 16.57 21.44
C SER A 21 9.52 15.47 21.18
N TRP A 22 8.30 15.88 20.91
CA TRP A 22 7.27 14.99 20.37
C TRP A 22 7.68 14.66 18.94
N LEU A 23 8.43 13.59 18.76
CA LEU A 23 8.54 12.90 17.50
C LEU A 23 7.15 12.29 17.24
N THR A 24 6.30 13.01 16.57
CA THR A 24 5.08 12.41 15.99
C THR A 24 5.56 11.48 14.88
N GLU A 25 5.80 10.21 15.21
CA GLU A 25 5.83 9.20 14.17
C GLU A 25 4.48 9.28 13.45
N ALA A 26 4.51 9.59 12.16
CA ALA A 26 3.33 9.53 11.32
C ALA A 26 2.82 8.09 11.35
N ALA A 27 1.76 7.85 12.09
CA ALA A 27 1.11 6.55 12.14
C ALA A 27 0.28 6.38 10.86
N ALA A 28 0.32 5.19 10.25
CA ALA A 28 -0.68 4.86 9.24
C ALA A 28 -2.06 5.06 9.87
N ASP A 29 -2.92 5.82 9.21
CA ASP A 29 -4.21 6.18 9.74
C ASP A 29 -5.31 5.34 9.08
N MET A 30 -6.25 4.87 9.90
CA MET A 30 -7.41 4.13 9.46
C MET A 30 -8.68 4.78 10.01
N THR A 31 -9.44 5.40 9.12
CA THR A 31 -10.75 5.97 9.46
C THR A 31 -11.87 5.07 8.97
N VAL A 32 -12.91 4.89 9.78
CA VAL A 32 -14.07 4.05 9.43
C VAL A 32 -15.35 4.88 9.50
N ILE A 33 -16.10 4.89 8.39
CA ILE A 33 -17.46 5.42 8.31
C ILE A 33 -18.42 4.23 8.23
N ARG A 34 -19.40 4.15 9.11
CA ARG A 34 -20.40 3.07 9.15
C ARG A 34 -21.68 3.49 8.49
N GLY A 35 -22.24 2.61 7.67
CA GLY A 35 -23.53 2.82 7.03
C GLY A 35 -24.67 2.70 8.03
N GLU A 36 -25.58 3.65 7.97
CA GLU A 36 -26.81 3.69 8.79
C GLU A 36 -28.06 3.55 7.90
N GLY A 37 -29.21 3.34 8.51
CA GLY A 37 -30.48 3.20 7.79
C GLY A 37 -30.46 2.09 6.76
N GLY A 38 -30.75 2.37 5.49
CA GLY A 38 -30.74 1.41 4.38
C GLY A 38 -29.37 0.77 4.13
N ALA A 39 -28.29 1.48 4.41
CA ALA A 39 -26.92 0.95 4.31
C ALA A 39 -26.61 -0.12 5.38
N ALA A 40 -27.38 -0.18 6.46
CA ALA A 40 -27.18 -1.15 7.53
C ALA A 40 -27.37 -2.62 7.10
N THR A 41 -28.05 -2.86 5.99
CA THR A 41 -28.29 -4.20 5.40
C THR A 41 -27.51 -4.43 4.11
N ALA A 42 -26.66 -3.48 3.69
CA ALA A 42 -25.87 -3.62 2.48
C ALA A 42 -24.91 -4.82 2.57
N ASP A 43 -24.74 -5.50 1.46
CA ASP A 43 -23.85 -6.66 1.31
C ASP A 43 -22.45 -6.29 0.79
N THR A 44 -22.17 -5.00 0.65
CA THR A 44 -20.91 -4.46 0.16
C THR A 44 -20.27 -3.55 1.20
N ALA A 45 -18.95 -3.57 1.29
CA ALA A 45 -18.14 -2.60 2.01
C ALA A 45 -17.06 -2.05 1.08
N SER A 46 -16.56 -0.85 1.36
CA SER A 46 -15.48 -0.24 0.59
C SER A 46 -14.25 0.01 1.45
N VAL A 47 -13.08 -0.16 0.84
CA VAL A 47 -11.79 0.21 1.41
C VAL A 47 -11.07 1.13 0.42
N TYR A 48 -10.71 2.32 0.86
CA TYR A 48 -9.88 3.26 0.11
C TYR A 48 -8.46 3.19 0.66
N PHE A 49 -7.54 2.65 -0.13
CA PHE A 49 -6.12 2.64 0.18
C PHE A 49 -5.43 3.75 -0.61
N ASN A 50 -4.86 4.72 0.09
CA ASN A 50 -4.20 5.88 -0.53
C ASN A 50 -2.83 6.12 0.13
N GLY A 51 -1.76 5.85 -0.61
CA GLY A 51 -0.38 6.06 -0.12
C GLY A 51 0.60 5.00 -0.57
N GLY A 52 1.80 5.00 0.03
CA GLY A 52 2.87 4.05 -0.24
C GLY A 52 2.61 2.66 0.33
N ILE A 53 3.14 1.66 -0.34
CA ILE A 53 3.15 0.28 0.17
C ILE A 53 4.30 0.17 1.18
N ASN A 54 3.96 -0.06 2.44
CA ASN A 54 4.88 -0.32 3.54
C ASN A 54 4.19 -1.23 4.58
N ASP A 55 4.96 -1.79 5.51
CA ASP A 55 4.44 -2.73 6.52
C ASP A 55 3.26 -2.18 7.32
N ARG A 56 3.29 -0.90 7.66
CA ARG A 56 2.25 -0.24 8.47
C ARG A 56 0.96 -0.07 7.68
N ALA A 57 1.03 0.47 6.47
CA ALA A 57 -0.13 0.65 5.60
C ALA A 57 -0.75 -0.69 5.22
N VAL A 58 0.07 -1.69 4.92
CA VAL A 58 -0.40 -3.05 4.63
C VAL A 58 -1.07 -3.66 5.87
N SER A 59 -0.46 -3.56 7.06
CA SER A 59 -1.09 -4.04 8.30
C SER A 59 -2.45 -3.39 8.55
N SER A 60 -2.59 -2.08 8.26
CA SER A 60 -3.86 -1.37 8.37
C SER A 60 -4.88 -1.84 7.32
N LEU A 61 -4.45 -2.13 6.09
CA LEU A 61 -5.31 -2.73 5.06
C LEU A 61 -5.84 -4.10 5.50
N LEU A 62 -4.95 -4.96 5.98
CA LEU A 62 -5.31 -6.29 6.46
C LEU A 62 -6.27 -6.21 7.66
N ALA A 63 -6.04 -5.26 8.58
CA ALA A 63 -6.92 -5.01 9.71
C ALA A 63 -8.30 -4.54 9.25
N ALA A 64 -8.39 -3.63 8.27
CA ALA A 64 -9.65 -3.17 7.71
C ALA A 64 -10.45 -4.32 7.07
N LEU A 65 -9.79 -5.15 6.25
CA LEU A 65 -10.40 -6.31 5.63
C LEU A 65 -10.89 -7.29 6.71
N SER A 66 -10.06 -7.62 7.70
CA SER A 66 -10.42 -8.52 8.80
C SER A 66 -11.59 -7.98 9.62
N ASP A 67 -11.61 -6.68 9.92
CA ASP A 67 -12.69 -6.02 10.63
C ASP A 67 -14.03 -6.10 9.87
N ILE A 68 -13.98 -5.96 8.54
CA ILE A 68 -15.16 -6.12 7.67
C ILE A 68 -15.72 -7.53 7.80
N ALA A 69 -14.89 -8.56 7.63
CA ALA A 69 -15.33 -9.96 7.70
C ALA A 69 -15.89 -10.30 9.08
N PHE A 70 -15.30 -9.79 10.15
CA PHE A 70 -15.69 -10.09 11.51
C PHE A 70 -16.94 -9.35 11.96
N LYS A 71 -17.07 -8.06 11.64
CA LYS A 71 -18.15 -7.20 12.14
C LYS A 71 -19.41 -7.19 11.28
N TYR A 72 -19.27 -7.48 9.99
CA TYR A 72 -20.36 -7.33 9.03
C TYR A 72 -20.67 -8.65 8.29
N PRO A 73 -21.30 -9.62 8.95
CA PRO A 73 -21.53 -10.96 8.36
C PRO A 73 -22.45 -10.95 7.14
N ALA A 74 -23.20 -9.87 6.91
CA ALA A 74 -24.01 -9.69 5.70
C ALA A 74 -23.19 -9.26 4.48
N VAL A 75 -21.98 -8.71 4.67
CA VAL A 75 -21.10 -8.27 3.59
C VAL A 75 -20.56 -9.52 2.87
N LYS A 76 -20.63 -9.48 1.55
CA LYS A 76 -20.12 -10.52 0.65
C LYS A 76 -19.03 -9.98 -0.27
N ASN A 77 -19.10 -8.70 -0.58
CA ASN A 77 -18.23 -8.02 -1.52
C ASN A 77 -17.49 -6.88 -0.86
N VAL A 78 -16.22 -6.72 -1.20
CA VAL A 78 -15.40 -5.57 -0.81
C VAL A 78 -14.91 -4.86 -2.06
N ASN A 79 -15.17 -3.57 -2.18
CA ASN A 79 -14.60 -2.72 -3.21
C ASN A 79 -13.32 -2.08 -2.68
N LEU A 80 -12.15 -2.54 -3.14
CA LEU A 80 -10.85 -1.99 -2.77
C LEU A 80 -10.43 -0.94 -3.80
N TYR A 81 -10.58 0.33 -3.46
CA TYR A 81 -10.08 1.46 -4.24
C TYR A 81 -8.62 1.70 -3.92
N LEU A 82 -7.75 1.47 -4.90
CA LEU A 82 -6.31 1.54 -4.75
C LEU A 82 -5.75 2.78 -5.47
N ASN A 83 -5.02 3.61 -4.73
CA ASN A 83 -4.21 4.70 -5.25
C ASN A 83 -2.84 4.65 -4.59
N SER A 84 -1.84 4.12 -5.30
CA SER A 84 -0.51 3.89 -4.76
C SER A 84 0.56 3.88 -5.86
N HIS A 85 1.65 4.58 -5.61
CA HIS A 85 2.85 4.52 -6.46
C HIS A 85 3.77 3.33 -6.12
N GLY A 86 3.30 2.41 -5.28
CA GLY A 86 4.09 1.26 -4.83
C GLY A 86 4.90 1.55 -3.58
N GLY A 87 6.00 0.85 -3.41
CA GLY A 87 6.86 0.92 -2.23
C GLY A 87 7.51 -0.43 -1.94
N ASP A 88 7.47 -0.89 -0.70
CA ASP A 88 8.08 -2.14 -0.28
C ASP A 88 7.45 -3.36 -0.96
N LEU A 89 8.30 -4.19 -1.57
CA LEU A 89 7.85 -5.36 -2.31
C LEU A 89 7.36 -6.48 -1.39
N GLU A 90 8.02 -6.69 -0.26
CA GLU A 90 7.64 -7.77 0.67
C GLU A 90 6.30 -7.44 1.33
N ALA A 91 6.10 -6.19 1.73
CA ALA A 91 4.79 -5.73 2.22
C ALA A 91 3.70 -5.89 1.14
N GLY A 92 3.98 -5.53 -0.12
CA GLY A 92 3.06 -5.75 -1.23
C GLY A 92 2.73 -7.23 -1.45
N TYR A 93 3.72 -8.11 -1.31
CA TYR A 93 3.53 -9.55 -1.42
C TYR A 93 2.70 -10.12 -0.25
N VAL A 94 2.91 -9.64 0.98
CA VAL A 94 2.06 -10.01 2.12
C VAL A 94 0.60 -9.66 1.87
N ALA A 95 0.34 -8.46 1.34
CA ALA A 95 -1.03 -8.06 0.99
C ALA A 95 -1.61 -8.93 -0.14
N TYR A 96 -0.80 -9.24 -1.17
CA TYR A 96 -1.19 -10.14 -2.27
C TYR A 96 -1.64 -11.50 -1.74
N GLU A 97 -0.83 -12.17 -0.91
CA GLU A 97 -1.15 -13.49 -0.35
C GLU A 97 -2.40 -13.45 0.54
N PHE A 98 -2.52 -12.43 1.39
CA PHE A 98 -3.72 -12.27 2.21
C PHE A 98 -4.99 -12.14 1.37
N ILE A 99 -4.99 -11.25 0.37
CA ILE A 99 -6.15 -10.98 -0.48
C ILE A 99 -6.54 -12.22 -1.30
N ARG A 100 -5.56 -12.95 -1.83
CA ARG A 100 -5.77 -14.18 -2.59
C ARG A 100 -6.52 -15.27 -1.82
N HIS A 101 -6.33 -15.31 -0.51
CA HIS A 101 -6.93 -16.31 0.38
C HIS A 101 -8.06 -15.73 1.24
N TYR A 102 -8.48 -14.50 0.94
CA TYR A 102 -9.51 -13.83 1.72
C TYR A 102 -10.90 -14.42 1.46
N ALA A 103 -11.72 -14.49 2.53
CA ALA A 103 -13.01 -15.18 2.48
C ALA A 103 -14.12 -14.43 1.71
N LEU A 104 -14.02 -13.11 1.59
CA LEU A 104 -14.97 -12.28 0.87
C LEU A 104 -14.48 -12.00 -0.55
N HIS A 105 -15.42 -11.77 -1.46
CA HIS A 105 -15.08 -11.38 -2.82
C HIS A 105 -14.54 -9.94 -2.86
N ILE A 106 -13.33 -9.75 -3.41
CA ILE A 106 -12.72 -8.42 -3.55
C ILE A 106 -12.72 -7.98 -5.00
N ASN A 107 -13.37 -6.84 -5.26
CA ASN A 107 -13.22 -6.07 -6.48
C ASN A 107 -12.11 -5.05 -6.27
N VAL A 108 -11.04 -5.07 -7.05
CA VAL A 108 -10.01 -4.02 -6.97
C VAL A 108 -10.24 -2.97 -8.03
N ILE A 109 -10.13 -1.71 -7.65
CA ILE A 109 -10.33 -0.56 -8.52
C ILE A 109 -9.08 0.32 -8.48
N ASN A 110 -8.37 0.47 -9.61
CA ASN A 110 -7.35 1.52 -9.71
C ASN A 110 -8.07 2.88 -9.72
N ALA A 111 -7.99 3.61 -8.61
CA ALA A 111 -8.68 4.88 -8.45
C ALA A 111 -7.96 6.06 -9.15
N ALA A 112 -6.62 6.03 -9.21
CA ALA A 112 -5.81 7.05 -9.87
C ALA A 112 -4.48 6.49 -10.39
N ALA A 113 -3.66 5.91 -9.52
CA ALA A 113 -2.39 5.27 -9.87
C ALA A 113 -2.25 3.92 -9.17
N THR A 114 -1.72 2.93 -9.89
CA THR A 114 -1.35 1.63 -9.33
C THR A 114 -0.01 1.24 -9.94
N ASP A 115 1.07 1.58 -9.24
CA ASP A 115 2.43 1.46 -9.75
C ASP A 115 3.24 0.44 -8.94
N SER A 116 4.23 -0.22 -9.57
CA SER A 116 5.23 -1.03 -8.88
C SER A 116 4.62 -2.12 -7.97
N SER A 117 5.04 -2.24 -6.71
CA SER A 117 4.52 -3.23 -5.76
C SER A 117 3.01 -3.15 -5.50
N ALA A 118 2.37 -1.99 -5.74
CA ALA A 118 0.91 -1.88 -5.68
C ALA A 118 0.20 -2.73 -6.74
N THR A 119 0.87 -3.05 -7.86
CA THR A 119 0.32 -3.95 -8.88
C THR A 119 0.18 -5.39 -8.39
N LEU A 120 0.95 -5.81 -7.38
CA LEU A 120 0.77 -7.11 -6.73
C LEU A 120 -0.58 -7.18 -6.05
N ILE A 121 -0.93 -6.16 -5.25
CA ILE A 121 -2.23 -6.05 -4.59
C ILE A 121 -3.36 -6.07 -5.64
N TYR A 122 -3.17 -5.33 -6.72
CA TYR A 122 -4.13 -5.26 -7.82
C TYR A 122 -4.32 -6.61 -8.52
N CYS A 123 -3.25 -7.36 -8.71
CA CYS A 123 -3.26 -8.69 -9.33
C CYS A 123 -3.71 -9.81 -8.38
N ALA A 124 -3.94 -9.52 -7.10
CA ALA A 124 -4.42 -10.51 -6.14
C ALA A 124 -5.89 -10.89 -6.34
N THR A 125 -6.66 -10.10 -7.11
CA THR A 125 -8.09 -10.29 -7.29
C THR A 125 -8.44 -10.77 -8.69
N GLU A 126 -9.59 -11.44 -8.80
CA GLU A 126 -10.13 -11.88 -10.09
C GLU A 126 -10.80 -10.72 -10.85
N ASP A 127 -11.48 -9.82 -10.14
CA ASP A 127 -12.23 -8.71 -10.73
C ASP A 127 -11.47 -7.39 -10.55
N ARG A 128 -10.92 -6.91 -11.67
CA ARG A 128 -10.02 -5.76 -11.73
C ARG A 128 -10.59 -4.65 -12.60
N TYR A 129 -10.87 -3.51 -11.94
CA TYR A 129 -11.46 -2.31 -12.51
C TYR A 129 -10.46 -1.16 -12.49
N ALA A 130 -10.72 -0.13 -13.28
CA ALA A 130 -9.93 1.10 -13.22
C ALA A 130 -10.78 2.33 -13.58
N ALA A 131 -10.44 3.46 -12.99
CA ALA A 131 -10.99 4.74 -13.42
C ALA A 131 -10.46 5.11 -14.82
N PRO A 132 -11.25 5.80 -15.67
CA PRO A 132 -10.87 6.06 -17.06
C PRO A 132 -9.57 6.83 -17.25
N LEU A 133 -9.18 7.66 -16.28
CA LEU A 133 -7.94 8.45 -16.32
C LEU A 133 -6.84 7.89 -15.42
N SER A 134 -7.03 6.70 -14.85
CA SER A 134 -6.02 6.07 -14.02
C SER A 134 -4.85 5.53 -14.84
N THR A 135 -3.71 5.39 -14.16
CA THR A 135 -2.47 4.91 -14.78
C THR A 135 -1.89 3.72 -14.01
N PHE A 136 -1.07 2.95 -14.70
CA PHE A 136 -0.27 1.87 -14.12
C PHE A 136 1.19 2.04 -14.51
N LEU A 137 2.10 1.65 -13.63
CA LEU A 137 3.51 1.52 -13.95
C LEU A 137 3.99 0.11 -13.62
N LEU A 138 4.35 -0.63 -14.67
CA LEU A 138 5.00 -1.93 -14.57
C LEU A 138 6.49 -1.75 -14.84
N HIS A 139 7.33 -2.24 -13.94
CA HIS A 139 8.79 -2.15 -14.05
C HIS A 139 9.46 -3.27 -13.26
N PRO A 140 10.76 -3.57 -13.50
CA PRO A 140 11.49 -4.54 -12.70
C PRO A 140 11.65 -4.09 -11.26
N ALA A 141 11.89 -5.05 -10.36
CA ALA A 141 12.24 -4.74 -8.99
C ALA A 141 13.51 -3.89 -8.91
N ALA A 142 13.59 -3.07 -7.88
CA ALA A 142 14.76 -2.29 -7.55
C ALA A 142 15.15 -2.52 -6.09
N THR A 143 16.44 -2.44 -5.78
CA THR A 143 16.93 -2.45 -4.41
C THR A 143 17.76 -1.21 -4.12
N SER A 144 17.68 -0.72 -2.90
CA SER A 144 18.55 0.33 -2.41
C SER A 144 19.81 -0.30 -1.82
N ILE A 145 20.97 0.18 -2.25
CA ILE A 145 22.24 -0.26 -1.70
C ILE A 145 22.82 0.87 -0.87
N ALA A 146 22.84 0.67 0.46
CA ALA A 146 23.53 1.59 1.36
C ALA A 146 25.05 1.29 1.29
N VAL A 147 25.78 2.09 0.52
CA VAL A 147 27.24 2.01 0.48
C VAL A 147 27.88 3.29 1.02
N ASN A 148 28.65 3.14 2.08
CA ASN A 148 29.58 4.17 2.51
C ASN A 148 30.93 3.96 1.77
N GLY A 149 31.11 4.64 0.63
CA GLY A 149 32.30 4.53 -0.19
C GLY A 149 32.13 3.58 -1.39
N TYR A 150 33.09 2.68 -1.59
CA TYR A 150 33.09 1.76 -2.74
C TYR A 150 32.30 0.50 -2.46
N MET A 151 31.49 0.07 -3.44
CA MET A 151 30.81 -1.22 -3.41
C MET A 151 31.82 -2.35 -3.67
N LYS A 152 31.78 -3.39 -2.84
CA LYS A 152 32.59 -4.60 -3.02
C LYS A 152 31.89 -5.56 -3.99
N PRO A 153 32.65 -6.45 -4.68
CA PRO A 153 32.06 -7.38 -5.65
C PRO A 153 31.00 -8.32 -5.08
N ASP A 154 31.15 -8.75 -3.83
CA ASP A 154 30.18 -9.58 -3.10
C ASP A 154 28.87 -8.83 -2.81
N GLN A 155 28.96 -7.57 -2.42
CA GLN A 155 27.78 -6.70 -2.21
C GLN A 155 27.01 -6.46 -3.50
N ALA A 156 27.73 -6.23 -4.61
CA ALA A 156 27.10 -6.07 -5.92
C ALA A 156 26.37 -7.34 -6.36
N ARG A 157 27.01 -8.51 -6.17
CA ARG A 157 26.40 -9.80 -6.49
C ARG A 157 25.14 -10.04 -5.64
N GLN A 158 25.21 -9.81 -4.34
CA GLN A 158 24.08 -10.00 -3.45
C GLN A 158 22.90 -9.10 -3.83
N ALA A 159 23.15 -7.82 -4.11
CA ALA A 159 22.11 -6.91 -4.56
C ALA A 159 21.46 -7.36 -5.88
N PHE A 160 22.26 -7.87 -6.81
CA PHE A 160 21.75 -8.42 -8.07
C PHE A 160 20.87 -9.66 -7.83
N GLU A 161 21.31 -10.61 -7.00
CA GLU A 161 20.54 -11.80 -6.64
C GLU A 161 19.23 -11.44 -5.91
N ASP A 162 19.22 -10.39 -5.07
CA ASP A 162 18.02 -9.90 -4.39
C ASP A 162 17.00 -9.35 -5.41
N VAL A 163 17.46 -8.55 -6.38
CA VAL A 163 16.61 -8.05 -7.47
C VAL A 163 16.07 -9.17 -8.35
N GLU A 164 16.88 -10.16 -8.68
CA GLU A 164 16.42 -11.33 -9.45
C GLU A 164 15.33 -12.10 -8.70
N ARG A 165 15.51 -12.37 -7.40
CA ARG A 165 14.47 -13.01 -6.56
C ARG A 165 13.17 -12.20 -6.51
N ALA A 166 13.30 -10.88 -6.40
CA ALA A 166 12.15 -9.98 -6.42
C ALA A 166 11.43 -10.00 -7.77
N ASN A 167 12.17 -10.00 -8.88
CA ASN A 167 11.60 -10.12 -10.22
C ASN A 167 10.91 -11.47 -10.46
N LEU A 168 11.36 -12.56 -9.83
CA LEU A 168 10.65 -13.84 -9.88
C LEU A 168 9.25 -13.71 -9.26
N LYS A 169 9.07 -13.01 -8.14
CA LYS A 169 7.75 -12.77 -7.54
C LYS A 169 6.85 -12.00 -8.51
N PHE A 170 7.33 -10.90 -9.10
CA PHE A 170 6.58 -10.18 -10.12
C PHE A 170 6.21 -11.08 -11.31
N SER A 171 7.17 -11.86 -11.81
CA SER A 171 6.94 -12.75 -12.95
C SER A 171 5.83 -13.75 -12.67
N GLU A 172 5.87 -14.44 -11.53
CA GLU A 172 4.86 -15.44 -11.18
C GLU A 172 3.47 -14.82 -11.02
N ILE A 173 3.37 -13.67 -10.36
CA ILE A 173 2.10 -12.97 -10.17
C ILE A 173 1.55 -12.44 -11.51
N TYR A 174 2.41 -11.85 -12.33
CA TYR A 174 2.01 -11.29 -13.62
C TYR A 174 1.59 -12.35 -14.64
N LYS A 175 2.14 -13.56 -14.61
CA LYS A 175 1.66 -14.69 -15.43
C LYS A 175 0.17 -14.99 -15.22
N GLY A 176 -0.33 -14.83 -13.99
CA GLY A 176 -1.73 -15.03 -13.65
C GLY A 176 -2.63 -13.81 -13.90
N CYS A 177 -2.03 -12.63 -14.06
CA CYS A 177 -2.72 -11.35 -14.10
C CYS A 177 -2.72 -10.72 -15.50
N LEU A 178 -1.65 -10.90 -16.26
CA LEU A 178 -1.44 -10.25 -17.56
C LEU A 178 -1.56 -11.27 -18.71
N LYS A 179 -2.03 -10.80 -19.85
CA LYS A 179 -2.04 -11.53 -21.13
C LYS A 179 -0.80 -11.15 -21.95
N LEU A 180 0.38 -11.39 -21.36
CA LEU A 180 1.65 -11.18 -22.05
C LEU A 180 2.31 -12.53 -22.38
N ALA A 181 2.95 -12.61 -23.55
CA ALA A 181 3.82 -13.73 -23.88
C ALA A 181 5.00 -13.80 -22.89
N PRO A 182 5.50 -15.00 -22.54
CA PRO A 182 6.61 -15.16 -21.58
C PRO A 182 7.83 -14.29 -21.91
N GLU A 183 8.18 -14.15 -23.19
CA GLU A 183 9.30 -13.35 -23.67
C GLU A 183 9.06 -11.85 -23.44
N ALA A 184 7.83 -11.36 -23.64
CA ALA A 184 7.46 -9.98 -23.40
C ALA A 184 7.48 -9.64 -21.90
N LEU A 185 7.07 -10.57 -21.05
CA LEU A 185 7.14 -10.44 -19.61
C LEU A 185 8.60 -10.45 -19.11
N SER A 186 9.42 -11.36 -19.61
CA SER A 186 10.84 -11.40 -19.31
C SER A 186 11.54 -10.11 -19.73
N THR A 187 11.22 -9.59 -20.93
CA THR A 187 11.76 -8.31 -21.42
C THR A 187 11.35 -7.16 -20.50
N LEU A 188 10.08 -7.09 -20.09
CA LEU A 188 9.56 -6.06 -19.16
C LEU A 188 10.36 -6.02 -17.86
N LEU A 189 10.68 -7.19 -17.30
CA LEU A 189 11.36 -7.31 -16.00
C LEU A 189 12.90 -7.32 -16.09
N SER A 190 13.48 -7.24 -17.29
CA SER A 190 14.93 -7.32 -17.48
C SER A 190 15.66 -5.99 -17.30
N SER A 191 15.00 -4.86 -17.48
CA SER A 191 15.62 -3.53 -17.41
C SER A 191 14.60 -2.44 -17.13
N GLU A 192 15.00 -1.43 -16.36
CA GLU A 192 14.20 -0.22 -16.13
C GLU A 192 13.85 0.51 -17.45
N SER A 193 14.68 0.40 -18.48
CA SER A 193 14.38 0.94 -19.82
C SER A 193 13.17 0.30 -20.48
N ASN A 194 12.77 -0.89 -20.03
CA ASN A 194 11.62 -1.64 -20.54
C ASN A 194 10.34 -1.42 -19.72
N ARG A 195 10.39 -0.55 -18.71
CA ARG A 195 9.22 -0.19 -17.91
C ARG A 195 8.06 0.26 -18.80
N ARG A 196 6.84 -0.05 -18.40
CA ARG A 196 5.63 0.34 -19.11
C ARG A 196 4.74 1.20 -18.24
N ARG A 197 4.53 2.43 -18.67
CA ARG A 197 3.45 3.26 -18.12
C ARG A 197 2.23 3.10 -19.01
N LEU A 198 1.12 2.65 -18.44
CA LEU A 198 -0.09 2.28 -19.17
C LEU A 198 -1.24 3.18 -18.70
N GLY A 199 -2.01 3.71 -19.66
CA GLY A 199 -3.34 4.23 -19.42
C GLY A 199 -4.38 3.11 -19.51
N TYR A 200 -5.66 3.47 -19.39
CA TYR A 200 -6.78 2.55 -19.31
C TYR A 200 -6.81 1.52 -20.46
N ASP A 201 -6.77 1.98 -21.71
CA ASP A 201 -6.91 1.08 -22.89
C ASP A 201 -5.73 0.10 -22.99
N ALA A 202 -4.50 0.61 -22.87
CA ALA A 202 -3.30 -0.23 -22.91
C ALA A 202 -3.26 -1.26 -21.77
N ALA A 203 -3.73 -0.91 -20.57
CA ALA A 203 -3.84 -1.84 -19.45
C ALA A 203 -4.92 -2.91 -19.69
N LYS A 204 -6.02 -2.54 -20.34
CA LYS A 204 -7.08 -3.48 -20.74
C LYS A 204 -6.59 -4.45 -21.81
N ASP A 205 -5.85 -3.97 -22.80
CA ASP A 205 -5.33 -4.79 -23.90
C ASP A 205 -4.42 -5.92 -23.40
N ILE A 206 -3.60 -5.65 -22.39
CA ILE A 206 -2.74 -6.69 -21.76
C ILE A 206 -3.46 -7.49 -20.66
N GLY A 207 -4.76 -7.30 -20.44
CA GLY A 207 -5.57 -8.03 -19.47
C GLY A 207 -5.37 -7.61 -18.01
N LEU A 208 -4.61 -6.55 -17.75
CA LEU A 208 -4.45 -6.01 -16.40
C LEU A 208 -5.80 -5.52 -15.86
N ILE A 209 -6.57 -4.78 -16.66
CA ILE A 209 -7.99 -4.50 -16.44
C ILE A 209 -8.81 -5.58 -17.14
N ASN A 210 -9.73 -6.23 -16.44
CA ASN A 210 -10.58 -7.26 -17.03
C ASN A 210 -12.08 -7.04 -16.82
N ARG A 211 -12.46 -5.95 -16.14
CA ARG A 211 -13.85 -5.51 -15.96
C ARG A 211 -14.02 -4.06 -16.39
N THR A 212 -15.24 -3.69 -16.76
CA THR A 212 -15.57 -2.29 -17.09
C THR A 212 -16.21 -1.60 -15.87
N PRO A 213 -16.13 -0.26 -15.76
CA PRO A 213 -16.71 0.48 -14.63
C PRO A 213 -18.20 0.26 -14.42
N GLU A 214 -18.94 -0.05 -15.51
CA GLU A 214 -20.38 -0.33 -15.47
C GLU A 214 -20.71 -1.66 -14.77
N GLN A 215 -19.75 -2.58 -14.74
CA GLN A 215 -19.89 -3.90 -14.11
C GLN A 215 -19.61 -3.85 -12.60
N LEU A 216 -19.02 -2.75 -12.09
CA LEU A 216 -18.78 -2.59 -10.67
C LEU A 216 -20.12 -2.54 -9.91
N PRO A 217 -20.34 -3.39 -8.90
CA PRO A 217 -21.54 -3.32 -8.08
C PRO A 217 -21.70 -1.92 -7.46
N ARG A 218 -22.87 -1.32 -7.69
CA ARG A 218 -23.22 0.01 -7.15
C ARG A 218 -24.26 -0.16 -6.09
N GLY A 219 -24.10 0.51 -4.98
CA GLY A 219 -25.03 0.44 -3.86
C GLY A 219 -24.56 1.29 -2.69
N LEU A 220 -25.26 1.14 -1.59
CA LEU A 220 -24.83 1.72 -0.32
C LEU A 220 -23.81 0.76 0.32
N ASP A 221 -22.73 1.33 0.84
CA ASP A 221 -21.76 0.57 1.60
C ASP A 221 -22.19 0.34 3.04
N ARG A 222 -22.04 -0.88 3.53
CA ARG A 222 -22.22 -1.23 4.94
C ARG A 222 -21.23 -0.50 5.85
N ALA A 223 -20.01 -0.36 5.36
CA ALA A 223 -18.94 0.39 5.99
C ALA A 223 -17.93 0.82 4.93
N THR A 224 -17.30 1.96 5.15
CA THR A 224 -16.22 2.49 4.31
C THR A 224 -15.00 2.74 5.18
N TYR A 225 -13.87 2.17 4.78
CA TYR A 225 -12.57 2.29 5.44
C TYR A 225 -11.65 3.15 4.60
N PHE A 226 -10.95 4.07 5.24
CA PHE A 226 -9.89 4.86 4.62
C PHE A 226 -8.57 4.48 5.28
N VAL A 227 -7.63 4.00 4.49
CA VAL A 227 -6.30 3.58 4.92
C VAL A 227 -5.27 4.45 4.21
N THR A 228 -4.39 5.08 4.99
CA THR A 228 -3.27 5.87 4.48
C THR A 228 -1.96 5.35 5.03
N ASP A 229 -0.85 5.67 4.36
CA ASP A 229 0.50 5.27 4.79
C ASP A 229 1.05 6.11 5.96
N GLY A 230 0.28 7.12 6.40
CA GLY A 230 0.70 8.03 7.46
C GLY A 230 1.81 9.00 7.07
N GLY A 231 2.18 9.06 5.79
CA GLY A 231 3.11 10.03 5.26
C GLY A 231 2.48 11.43 5.23
N GLY A 232 2.79 12.25 6.22
CA GLY A 232 2.57 13.68 6.12
C GLY A 232 3.48 14.26 5.03
N HIS A 233 2.92 15.03 4.12
CA HIS A 233 3.65 15.85 3.15
C HIS A 233 4.39 16.98 3.84
#